data_211ba9e48e66ab59422861a06738f63d
#
_entry.id   211ba9e48e66ab59422861a06738f63d
#
_cell.length_a   1.000
_cell.length_b   1.000
_cell.length_c   1.000
_cell.angle_alpha   90.00
_cell.angle_beta   90.00
_cell.angle_gamma   90.00
#
_symmetry.space_group_name_H-M   'P 1'
#
loop_
_entity.id
_entity.type
_entity.pdbx_description
1 polymer ?
#
loop_
_entity_poly.entity_id
_entity_poly.type
_entity_poly.pdbx_seq_one_letter_code
_entity_poly.pdbx_strand_id
1 'polypeptide(L)'
;VTSFNAALVRADTPQLTRVINGHPITYLDSGATSLPPRAVIEAMSRHYELHHANVHRSVFQTASEATEAYEGARLAIARFINAPGGAEEIVFTKNCTESFNLLARSWGRVNLKAGDVVLLSEMEHHANIVPWFQLREMLGFEVRFIPVTDDFRLDLSNIDELMKGV
;
A
#
# COMPACT_ATOMS: atom_id res chain seq x y z
N VAL A 1 -24.87 -12.26 1.88
CA VAL A 1 -23.55 -12.11 1.22
C VAL A 1 -23.77 -12.38 -0.26
N THR A 2 -23.70 -11.32 -1.08
CA THR A 2 -23.77 -11.48 -2.54
C THR A 2 -22.56 -12.33 -2.99
N SER A 3 -22.80 -13.41 -3.72
CA SER A 3 -21.74 -14.25 -4.24
C SER A 3 -20.81 -13.45 -5.17
N PHE A 4 -19.50 -13.63 -5.03
CA PHE A 4 -18.50 -13.00 -5.91
C PHE A 4 -18.75 -13.41 -7.36
N ASN A 5 -18.89 -12.43 -8.26
CA ASN A 5 -19.11 -12.65 -9.69
C ASN A 5 -17.88 -12.22 -10.50
N ALA A 6 -17.01 -13.17 -10.79
CA ALA A 6 -15.78 -12.94 -11.57
C ALA A 6 -16.04 -12.37 -12.97
N ALA A 7 -17.18 -12.72 -13.61
CA ALA A 7 -17.51 -12.23 -14.95
C ALA A 7 -17.81 -10.72 -14.94
N LEU A 8 -18.47 -10.21 -13.91
CA LEU A 8 -18.71 -8.77 -13.76
C LEU A 8 -17.40 -8.00 -13.51
N VAL A 9 -16.53 -8.50 -12.62
CA VAL A 9 -15.22 -7.90 -12.37
C VAL A 9 -14.37 -7.88 -13.65
N ARG A 10 -14.38 -8.98 -14.40
CA ARG A 10 -13.68 -9.07 -15.68
C ARG A 10 -14.21 -8.06 -16.71
N ALA A 11 -15.53 -7.91 -16.81
CA ALA A 11 -16.15 -6.97 -17.74
C ALA A 11 -15.86 -5.49 -17.38
N ASP A 12 -15.74 -5.19 -16.08
CA ASP A 12 -15.41 -3.85 -15.59
C ASP A 12 -13.92 -3.50 -15.71
N THR A 13 -13.05 -4.48 -16.01
CA THR A 13 -11.61 -4.28 -16.17
C THR A 13 -11.24 -4.31 -17.65
N PRO A 14 -11.07 -3.15 -18.33
CA PRO A 14 -10.98 -3.10 -19.81
C PRO A 14 -9.85 -3.94 -20.41
N GLN A 15 -8.70 -4.00 -19.75
CA GLN A 15 -7.57 -4.79 -20.24
C GLN A 15 -7.87 -6.29 -20.31
N LEU A 16 -8.74 -6.81 -19.45
CA LEU A 16 -9.14 -8.23 -19.45
C LEU A 16 -10.08 -8.61 -20.59
N THR A 17 -10.60 -7.63 -21.32
CA THR A 17 -11.43 -7.89 -22.52
C THR A 17 -10.60 -8.14 -23.78
N ARG A 18 -9.28 -7.95 -23.73
CA ARG A 18 -8.39 -8.13 -24.89
C ARG A 18 -8.26 -9.60 -25.29
N VAL A 19 -8.08 -9.80 -26.58
CA VAL A 19 -7.68 -11.09 -27.17
C VAL A 19 -6.24 -10.95 -27.66
N ILE A 20 -5.37 -11.87 -27.26
CA ILE A 20 -3.94 -11.89 -27.61
C ILE A 20 -3.65 -13.25 -28.24
N ASN A 21 -3.10 -13.26 -29.45
CA ASN A 21 -2.84 -14.48 -30.22
C ASN A 21 -4.08 -15.40 -30.37
N GLY A 22 -5.25 -14.81 -30.55
CA GLY A 22 -6.51 -15.53 -30.69
C GLY A 22 -7.15 -16.05 -29.40
N HIS A 23 -6.57 -15.77 -28.25
CA HIS A 23 -7.05 -16.20 -26.93
C HIS A 23 -7.40 -15.02 -26.01
N PRO A 24 -8.47 -15.12 -25.20
CA PRO A 24 -8.73 -14.15 -24.14
C PRO A 24 -7.54 -14.08 -23.17
N ILE A 25 -7.16 -12.86 -22.79
CA ILE A 25 -6.04 -12.67 -21.85
C ILE A 25 -6.31 -13.36 -20.50
N THR A 26 -5.32 -14.08 -20.01
CA THR A 26 -5.23 -14.56 -18.62
C THR A 26 -4.16 -13.75 -17.91
N TYR A 27 -4.57 -12.92 -16.94
CA TYR A 27 -3.66 -12.06 -16.17
C TYR A 27 -3.45 -12.62 -14.76
N LEU A 28 -2.23 -13.00 -14.43
CA LEU A 28 -1.86 -13.64 -13.16
C LEU A 28 -0.80 -12.86 -12.38
N ASP A 29 -0.55 -11.61 -12.75
CA ASP A 29 0.53 -10.79 -12.17
C ASP A 29 0.01 -9.59 -11.38
N SER A 30 -1.15 -9.75 -10.70
CA SER A 30 -1.72 -8.69 -9.85
C SER A 30 -0.84 -8.35 -8.64
N GLY A 31 0.09 -9.23 -8.26
CA GLY A 31 1.08 -8.95 -7.22
C GLY A 31 2.08 -7.86 -7.61
N ALA A 32 2.45 -7.79 -8.89
CA ALA A 32 3.32 -6.75 -9.41
C ALA A 32 2.53 -5.46 -9.72
N THR A 33 1.36 -5.58 -10.35
CA THR A 33 0.47 -4.44 -10.60
C THR A 33 -0.97 -4.91 -10.80
N SER A 34 -1.91 -4.24 -10.15
CA SER A 34 -3.35 -4.49 -10.34
C SER A 34 -3.86 -3.76 -11.58
N LEU A 35 -4.70 -4.44 -12.38
CA LEU A 35 -5.33 -3.80 -13.53
C LEU A 35 -6.43 -2.85 -13.05
N PRO A 36 -6.47 -1.58 -13.54
CA PRO A 36 -7.46 -0.63 -13.10
C PRO A 36 -8.85 -0.98 -13.66
N PRO A 37 -9.90 -0.94 -12.83
CA PRO A 37 -11.28 -0.99 -13.31
C PRO A 37 -11.66 0.30 -14.03
N ARG A 38 -12.73 0.25 -14.83
CA ARG A 38 -13.23 1.37 -15.64
C ARG A 38 -13.44 2.64 -14.81
N ALA A 39 -14.05 2.53 -13.65
CA ALA A 39 -14.31 3.65 -12.76
C ALA A 39 -13.04 4.42 -12.36
N VAL A 40 -11.91 3.72 -12.16
CA VAL A 40 -10.61 4.37 -11.84
C VAL A 40 -10.08 5.12 -13.05
N ILE A 41 -10.13 4.51 -14.25
CA ILE A 41 -9.66 5.14 -15.50
C ILE A 41 -10.47 6.41 -15.77
N GLU A 42 -11.79 6.33 -15.66
CA GLU A 42 -12.70 7.45 -15.88
C GLU A 42 -12.52 8.57 -14.83
N ALA A 43 -12.29 8.23 -13.56
CA ALA A 43 -12.02 9.21 -12.52
C ALA A 43 -10.71 9.96 -12.77
N MET A 44 -9.65 9.28 -13.20
CA MET A 44 -8.39 9.90 -13.57
C MET A 44 -8.55 10.83 -14.78
N SER A 45 -9.20 10.37 -15.85
CA SER A 45 -9.46 11.20 -17.06
C SER A 45 -10.24 12.45 -16.69
N ARG A 46 -11.33 12.30 -15.95
CA ARG A 46 -12.19 13.41 -15.49
C ARG A 46 -11.42 14.41 -14.63
N HIS A 47 -10.53 13.92 -13.76
CA HIS A 47 -9.69 14.82 -12.95
C HIS A 47 -8.83 15.72 -13.84
N TYR A 48 -8.14 15.16 -14.84
CA TYR A 48 -7.29 15.95 -15.74
C TYR A 48 -8.09 16.88 -16.65
N GLU A 49 -9.26 16.46 -17.08
CA GLU A 49 -10.10 17.26 -18.00
C GLU A 49 -10.79 18.43 -17.30
N LEU A 50 -11.22 18.26 -16.02
CA LEU A 50 -12.14 19.20 -15.38
C LEU A 50 -11.62 19.80 -14.06
N HIS A 51 -10.79 19.07 -13.30
CA HIS A 51 -10.49 19.42 -11.90
C HIS A 51 -8.99 19.51 -11.59
N HIS A 52 -8.13 19.52 -12.62
CA HIS A 52 -6.68 19.57 -12.41
C HIS A 52 -6.25 20.91 -11.83
N ALA A 53 -6.07 20.97 -10.52
CA ALA A 53 -5.66 22.15 -9.78
C ALA A 53 -4.81 21.79 -8.56
N ASN A 54 -4.14 22.80 -7.97
CA ASN A 54 -3.30 22.62 -6.80
C ASN A 54 -4.15 22.43 -5.55
N VAL A 55 -4.03 21.27 -4.94
CA VAL A 55 -4.74 20.90 -3.70
C VAL A 55 -4.25 21.75 -2.53
N HIS A 56 -5.17 22.22 -1.66
CA HIS A 56 -4.94 23.00 -0.43
C HIS A 56 -4.35 24.43 -0.60
N ARG A 57 -4.03 24.87 -1.80
CA ARG A 57 -3.25 26.11 -1.97
C ARG A 57 -3.96 27.25 -2.68
N SER A 58 -5.18 27.05 -3.12
CA SER A 58 -5.90 28.02 -3.91
C SER A 58 -7.38 28.08 -3.54
N VAL A 59 -7.99 29.25 -3.73
CA VAL A 59 -9.38 29.52 -3.33
C VAL A 59 -10.37 29.55 -4.50
N PHE A 60 -9.91 29.30 -5.73
CA PHE A 60 -10.79 29.22 -6.88
C PHE A 60 -11.48 27.85 -6.98
N GLN A 61 -12.60 27.80 -7.68
CA GLN A 61 -13.54 26.68 -7.67
C GLN A 61 -12.88 25.32 -7.97
N THR A 62 -12.11 25.19 -9.06
CA THR A 62 -11.49 23.89 -9.41
C THR A 62 -10.45 23.41 -8.39
N ALA A 63 -9.79 24.32 -7.66
CA ALA A 63 -8.90 23.95 -6.58
C ALA A 63 -9.65 23.47 -5.33
N SER A 64 -10.82 24.06 -5.04
CA SER A 64 -11.73 23.60 -3.99
C SER A 64 -12.22 22.19 -4.30
N GLU A 65 -12.72 21.97 -5.52
CA GLU A 65 -13.18 20.66 -6.00
C GLU A 65 -12.08 19.60 -5.96
N ALA A 66 -10.85 19.92 -6.37
CA ALA A 66 -9.70 19.02 -6.29
C ALA A 66 -9.34 18.68 -4.83
N THR A 67 -9.42 19.68 -3.94
CA THR A 67 -9.18 19.49 -2.49
C THR A 67 -10.25 18.61 -1.86
N GLU A 68 -11.51 18.87 -2.15
CA GLU A 68 -12.64 18.05 -1.66
C GLU A 68 -12.54 16.59 -2.13
N ALA A 69 -12.17 16.37 -3.40
CA ALA A 69 -11.96 15.03 -3.95
C ALA A 69 -10.79 14.32 -3.26
N TYR A 70 -9.68 15.00 -3.03
CA TYR A 70 -8.51 14.45 -2.36
C TYR A 70 -8.81 14.06 -0.89
N GLU A 71 -9.40 14.97 -0.14
CA GLU A 71 -9.76 14.73 1.26
C GLU A 71 -10.89 13.68 1.38
N GLY A 72 -11.85 13.70 0.46
CA GLY A 72 -12.88 12.68 0.37
C GLY A 72 -12.32 11.28 0.14
N ALA A 73 -11.28 11.15 -0.70
CA ALA A 73 -10.58 9.89 -0.93
C ALA A 73 -9.83 9.41 0.33
N ARG A 74 -9.13 10.30 1.06
CA ARG A 74 -8.49 9.98 2.33
C ARG A 74 -9.50 9.47 3.35
N LEU A 75 -10.63 10.17 3.50
CA LEU A 75 -11.70 9.77 4.41
C LEU A 75 -12.34 8.43 4.02
N ALA A 76 -12.53 8.16 2.73
CA ALA A 76 -13.05 6.88 2.24
C ALA A 76 -12.11 5.71 2.59
N ILE A 77 -10.80 5.89 2.39
CA ILE A 77 -9.79 4.89 2.78
C ILE A 77 -9.74 4.70 4.29
N ALA A 78 -9.75 5.78 5.07
CA ALA A 78 -9.77 5.69 6.52
C ALA A 78 -10.94 4.85 7.04
N ARG A 79 -12.14 5.06 6.48
CA ARG A 79 -13.34 4.25 6.80
C ARG A 79 -13.18 2.79 6.39
N PHE A 80 -12.62 2.54 5.19
CA PHE A 80 -12.42 1.19 4.67
C PHE A 80 -11.49 0.35 5.55
N ILE A 81 -10.39 0.95 6.04
CA ILE A 81 -9.43 0.27 6.93
C ILE A 81 -9.75 0.43 8.41
N ASN A 82 -10.87 1.10 8.76
CA ASN A 82 -11.28 1.37 10.13
C ASN A 82 -10.23 2.16 10.93
N ALA A 83 -9.63 3.18 10.33
CA ALA A 83 -8.66 4.06 11.00
C ALA A 83 -9.39 4.98 12.00
N PRO A 84 -9.09 4.90 13.33
CA PRO A 84 -9.83 5.65 14.36
C PRO A 84 -9.63 7.16 14.29
N GLY A 85 -8.48 7.64 13.83
CA GLY A 85 -8.17 9.05 13.62
C GLY A 85 -8.68 9.62 12.30
N GLY A 86 -9.38 8.82 11.49
CA GLY A 86 -9.98 9.27 10.24
C GLY A 86 -8.93 9.62 9.17
N ALA A 87 -9.22 10.65 8.37
CA ALA A 87 -8.36 11.05 7.25
C ALA A 87 -6.95 11.51 7.68
N GLU A 88 -6.77 11.95 8.92
CA GLU A 88 -5.47 12.39 9.44
C GLU A 88 -4.44 11.26 9.52
N GLU A 89 -4.90 10.01 9.62
CA GLU A 89 -4.03 8.82 9.61
C GLU A 89 -3.68 8.32 8.20
N ILE A 90 -4.19 8.96 7.14
CA ILE A 90 -3.97 8.54 5.76
C ILE A 90 -2.96 9.44 5.06
N VAL A 91 -1.86 8.85 4.62
CA VAL A 91 -0.84 9.52 3.81
C VAL A 91 -0.71 8.79 2.48
N PHE A 92 -1.00 9.49 1.37
CA PHE A 92 -0.80 8.93 0.04
C PHE A 92 0.67 8.98 -0.37
N THR A 93 1.16 7.88 -0.89
CA THR A 93 2.49 7.73 -1.46
C THR A 93 2.38 7.16 -2.88
N LYS A 94 3.46 7.18 -3.64
CA LYS A 94 3.48 6.64 -5.01
C LYS A 94 3.30 5.11 -5.04
N ASN A 95 3.79 4.42 -4.02
CA ASN A 95 3.76 2.96 -3.93
C ASN A 95 4.18 2.51 -2.52
N CYS A 96 4.04 1.21 -2.26
CA CYS A 96 4.40 0.59 -0.99
C CYS A 96 5.89 0.78 -0.63
N THR A 97 6.79 0.74 -1.60
CA THR A 97 8.23 1.00 -1.39
C THR A 97 8.47 2.38 -0.80
N GLU A 98 7.81 3.41 -1.32
CA GLU A 98 7.90 4.76 -0.77
C GLU A 98 7.33 4.82 0.65
N SER A 99 6.21 4.14 0.92
CA SER A 99 5.60 4.08 2.25
C SER A 99 6.55 3.51 3.29
N PHE A 100 7.20 2.38 3.01
CA PHE A 100 8.17 1.79 3.94
C PHE A 100 9.40 2.68 4.14
N ASN A 101 9.92 3.29 3.08
CA ASN A 101 11.04 4.23 3.20
C ASN A 101 10.64 5.48 4.02
N LEU A 102 9.43 6.00 3.80
CA LEU A 102 8.91 7.13 4.57
C LEU A 102 8.78 6.76 6.06
N LEU A 103 8.20 5.61 6.37
CA LEU A 103 8.05 5.12 7.74
C LEU A 103 9.40 4.95 8.43
N ALA A 104 10.36 4.27 7.79
CA ALA A 104 11.68 4.05 8.36
C ALA A 104 12.43 5.38 8.61
N ARG A 105 12.40 6.31 7.63
CA ARG A 105 13.14 7.58 7.72
C ARG A 105 12.49 8.63 8.60
N SER A 106 11.18 8.58 8.80
CA SER A 106 10.46 9.48 9.70
C SER A 106 10.30 8.87 11.09
N TRP A 107 9.35 7.97 11.27
CA TRP A 107 9.04 7.35 12.55
C TRP A 107 10.19 6.49 13.10
N GLY A 108 10.75 5.61 12.26
CA GLY A 108 11.82 4.70 12.68
C GLY A 108 13.05 5.44 13.17
N ARG A 109 13.48 6.49 12.46
CA ARG A 109 14.64 7.29 12.84
C ARG A 109 14.50 8.01 14.19
N VAL A 110 13.28 8.33 14.59
CA VAL A 110 13.01 9.09 15.83
C VAL A 110 12.74 8.14 17.02
N ASN A 111 12.15 6.96 16.74
CA ASN A 111 11.65 6.09 17.80
C ASN A 111 12.51 4.85 18.05
N LEU A 112 13.35 4.43 17.09
CA LEU A 112 14.23 3.27 17.23
C LEU A 112 15.63 3.68 17.74
N LYS A 113 16.22 2.83 18.57
CA LYS A 113 17.56 2.99 19.15
C LYS A 113 18.23 1.64 19.35
N ALA A 114 19.50 1.64 19.72
CA ALA A 114 20.24 0.45 20.09
C ALA A 114 19.53 -0.30 21.24
N GLY A 115 19.37 -1.60 21.07
CA GLY A 115 18.66 -2.49 22.00
C GLY A 115 17.20 -2.77 21.62
N ASP A 116 16.60 -1.98 20.73
CA ASP A 116 15.28 -2.28 20.16
C ASP A 116 15.36 -3.37 19.10
N VAL A 117 14.23 -3.99 18.76
CA VAL A 117 14.12 -5.04 17.75
C VAL A 117 13.04 -4.67 16.74
N VAL A 118 13.37 -4.77 15.46
CA VAL A 118 12.38 -4.78 14.36
C VAL A 118 12.20 -6.22 13.92
N LEU A 119 10.98 -6.75 14.06
CA LEU A 119 10.64 -8.11 13.66
C LEU A 119 9.98 -8.10 12.27
N LEU A 120 10.55 -8.86 11.36
CA LEU A 120 10.05 -9.07 9.99
C LEU A 120 9.74 -10.55 9.77
N SER A 121 9.23 -10.90 8.60
CA SER A 121 9.16 -12.30 8.16
C SER A 121 10.15 -12.57 7.03
N GLU A 122 10.57 -13.83 6.86
CA GLU A 122 11.37 -14.24 5.70
C GLU A 122 10.60 -14.16 4.37
N MET A 123 9.27 -13.97 4.43
CA MET A 123 8.39 -13.82 3.26
C MET A 123 8.29 -12.37 2.77
N GLU A 124 9.00 -11.43 3.39
CA GLU A 124 8.88 -10.01 3.04
C GLU A 124 9.43 -9.69 1.64
N HIS A 125 8.77 -8.77 0.97
CA HIS A 125 9.35 -8.09 -0.18
C HIS A 125 10.50 -7.18 0.27
N HIS A 126 11.57 -7.08 -0.53
CA HIS A 126 12.74 -6.24 -0.23
C HIS A 126 12.40 -4.79 0.16
N ALA A 127 11.29 -4.25 -0.34
CA ALA A 127 10.80 -2.92 0.04
C ALA A 127 10.56 -2.77 1.55
N ASN A 128 10.21 -3.87 2.25
CA ASN A 128 10.02 -3.91 3.70
C ASN A 128 11.23 -4.53 4.45
N ILE A 129 12.35 -4.76 3.79
CA ILE A 129 13.58 -5.27 4.44
C ILE A 129 14.67 -4.21 4.39
N VAL A 130 14.99 -3.73 3.18
CA VAL A 130 16.15 -2.86 2.92
C VAL A 130 16.12 -1.55 3.73
N PRO A 131 15.01 -0.82 3.88
CA PRO A 131 14.99 0.41 4.68
C PRO A 131 15.37 0.19 6.15
N TRP A 132 14.95 -0.94 6.73
CA TRP A 132 15.30 -1.28 8.12
C TRP A 132 16.77 -1.66 8.28
N PHE A 133 17.36 -2.39 7.33
CA PHE A 133 18.80 -2.67 7.35
C PHE A 133 19.63 -1.39 7.26
N GLN A 134 19.26 -0.46 6.36
CA GLN A 134 19.95 0.82 6.26
C GLN A 134 19.85 1.63 7.56
N LEU A 135 18.67 1.65 8.18
CA LEU A 135 18.45 2.37 9.41
C LEU A 135 19.17 1.72 10.60
N ARG A 136 19.19 0.38 10.65
CA ARG A 136 19.91 -0.40 11.67
C ARG A 136 21.40 -0.04 11.74
N GLU A 137 22.06 0.12 10.59
CA GLU A 137 23.47 0.51 10.53
C GLU A 137 23.75 1.87 11.17
N MET A 138 22.73 2.74 11.19
CA MET A 138 22.84 4.08 11.80
C MET A 138 22.48 4.09 13.28
N LEU A 139 21.53 3.29 13.72
CA LEU A 139 20.92 3.36 15.04
C LEU A 139 21.28 2.19 15.97
N GLY A 140 21.75 1.06 15.39
CA GLY A 140 22.24 -0.08 16.18
C GLY A 140 21.14 -0.97 16.77
N PHE A 141 19.89 -0.89 16.31
CA PHE A 141 18.84 -1.84 16.67
C PHE A 141 19.03 -3.19 15.98
N GLU A 142 18.34 -4.23 16.43
CA GLU A 142 18.37 -5.57 15.83
C GLU A 142 17.25 -5.73 14.82
N VAL A 143 17.49 -6.51 13.75
CA VAL A 143 16.44 -7.00 12.84
C VAL A 143 16.39 -8.52 12.97
N ARG A 144 15.23 -9.05 13.33
CA ARG A 144 14.95 -10.48 13.42
C ARG A 144 13.94 -10.88 12.37
N PHE A 145 13.94 -12.19 12.04
CA PHE A 145 13.02 -12.76 11.07
C PHE A 145 12.23 -13.90 11.67
N ILE A 146 10.93 -13.92 11.37
CA ILE A 146 10.07 -15.09 11.57
C ILE A 146 10.39 -16.05 10.42
N PRO A 147 10.85 -17.29 10.70
CA PRO A 147 11.19 -18.26 9.66
C PRO A 147 9.97 -18.72 8.87
N VAL A 148 10.22 -19.37 7.74
CA VAL A 148 9.21 -20.01 6.89
C VAL A 148 9.37 -21.53 7.00
N THR A 149 8.26 -22.23 7.19
CA THR A 149 8.20 -23.69 7.21
C THR A 149 8.30 -24.27 5.80
N ASP A 150 8.60 -25.57 5.67
CA ASP A 150 8.68 -26.26 4.37
C ASP A 150 7.35 -26.24 3.57
N ASP A 151 6.21 -26.06 4.24
CA ASP A 151 4.89 -25.88 3.62
C ASP A 151 4.53 -24.40 3.37
N PHE A 152 5.54 -23.51 3.38
CA PHE A 152 5.44 -22.08 3.05
C PHE A 152 4.51 -21.28 3.97
N ARG A 153 4.53 -21.57 5.28
CA ARG A 153 3.85 -20.78 6.32
C ARG A 153 4.86 -20.13 7.23
N LEU A 154 4.46 -19.08 7.92
CA LEU A 154 5.28 -18.50 8.98
C LEU A 154 5.40 -19.48 10.14
N ASP A 155 6.64 -19.77 10.56
CA ASP A 155 6.90 -20.60 11.74
C ASP A 155 6.77 -19.76 13.01
N LEU A 156 5.64 -19.89 13.67
CA LEU A 156 5.35 -19.19 14.93
C LEU A 156 5.71 -20.00 16.16
N SER A 157 6.38 -21.15 16.03
CA SER A 157 6.70 -22.05 17.16
C SER A 157 7.59 -21.38 18.22
N ASN A 158 8.40 -20.39 17.83
CA ASN A 158 9.31 -19.67 18.72
C ASN A 158 8.99 -18.16 18.76
N ILE A 159 7.73 -17.78 18.52
CA ILE A 159 7.34 -16.37 18.40
C ILE A 159 7.59 -15.56 19.69
N ASP A 160 7.38 -16.15 20.86
CA ASP A 160 7.58 -15.49 22.15
C ASP A 160 9.04 -15.06 22.36
N GLU A 161 10.00 -15.86 21.88
CA GLU A 161 11.42 -15.52 21.92
C GLU A 161 11.77 -14.41 20.93
N LEU A 162 11.23 -14.53 19.70
CA LEU A 162 11.44 -13.52 18.65
C LEU A 162 10.88 -12.15 19.02
N MET A 163 9.81 -12.12 19.80
CA MET A 163 9.12 -10.89 20.25
C MET A 163 9.84 -10.19 21.41
N LYS A 164 10.86 -10.77 22.02
CA LYS A 164 11.57 -10.11 23.12
C LYS A 164 12.30 -8.87 22.63
N GLY A 165 11.94 -7.72 23.18
CA GLY A 165 12.52 -6.41 22.85
C GLY A 165 11.97 -5.76 21.57
N VAL A 166 10.92 -6.34 20.97
CA VAL A 166 10.21 -5.76 19.83
C VAL A 166 9.42 -4.53 20.25
#